data_2018c3761910e6ad9334fcb8e80c4013
#
_entry.id   2018c3761910e6ad9334fcb8e80c4013
#
_cell.length_a   1.000
_cell.length_b   1.000
_cell.length_c   1.000
_cell.angle_alpha   90.00
_cell.angle_beta   90.00
_cell.angle_gamma   90.00
#
_symmetry.space_group_name_H-M   'P 1'
#
loop_
_entity.id
_entity.type
_entity.pdbx_description
1 polymer ?
#
loop_
_entity_poly.entity_id
_entity_poly.type
_entity_poly.pdbx_seq_one_letter_code
_entity_poly.pdbx_strand_id
1 'polypeptide(L)'
;EVALQVFADKGFYGTSMNEVAEAAGVTKPVLYQHFTSKEALYRELVDELGTRLERAIVEGVADADGPRQQVEAGFHAYFRWATREGPAFRVLFAEHNRADPVLATAIEKVESAVADRVAGFIEVEGLSDDERQVLAYGVVGLAESTSRHWLGLGLGPGTGADAFAAQVAQLAWSGLRGVRR
;
A
#
# COMPACT_ATOMS: atom_id res chain seq x y z
N GLU A 1 -2.18 -11.36 -11.91
CA GLU A 1 -1.59 -12.16 -10.84
C GLU A 1 -0.20 -12.70 -11.22
N VAL A 2 0.00 -13.30 -12.42
CA VAL A 2 1.30 -13.86 -12.83
C VAL A 2 2.39 -12.79 -12.90
N ALA A 3 2.13 -11.65 -13.55
CA ALA A 3 3.07 -10.54 -13.61
C ALA A 3 3.46 -10.03 -12.21
N LEU A 4 2.50 -9.97 -11.29
CA LEU A 4 2.72 -9.61 -9.90
C LEU A 4 3.80 -10.51 -9.26
N GLN A 5 3.66 -11.82 -9.40
CA GLN A 5 4.62 -12.75 -8.81
C GLN A 5 6.02 -12.58 -9.40
N VAL A 6 6.13 -12.43 -10.75
CA VAL A 6 7.43 -12.24 -11.41
C VAL A 6 8.11 -10.95 -10.96
N PHE A 7 7.37 -9.84 -10.90
CA PHE A 7 7.92 -8.57 -10.41
C PHE A 7 8.25 -8.59 -8.91
N ALA A 8 7.44 -9.26 -8.09
CA ALA A 8 7.69 -9.37 -6.67
C ALA A 8 8.95 -10.18 -6.33
N ASP A 9 9.27 -11.19 -7.15
CA ASP A 9 10.41 -12.08 -6.91
C ASP A 9 11.72 -11.55 -7.52
N LYS A 10 11.66 -10.89 -8.68
CA LYS A 10 12.85 -10.45 -9.44
C LYS A 10 13.08 -8.94 -9.45
N GLY A 11 12.09 -8.17 -8.99
CA GLY A 11 12.07 -6.72 -9.13
C GLY A 11 11.83 -6.27 -10.58
N PHE A 12 11.65 -4.97 -10.77
CA PHE A 12 11.38 -4.40 -12.10
C PHE A 12 12.51 -4.66 -13.09
N TYR A 13 13.77 -4.39 -12.69
CA TYR A 13 14.93 -4.53 -13.57
C TYR A 13 15.31 -5.97 -13.86
N GLY A 14 15.10 -6.87 -12.89
CA GLY A 14 15.34 -8.30 -13.06
C GLY A 14 14.28 -9.04 -13.88
N THR A 15 13.19 -8.36 -14.25
CA THR A 15 12.07 -8.93 -15.02
C THR A 15 12.14 -8.52 -16.48
N SER A 16 11.92 -9.46 -17.39
CA SER A 16 11.74 -9.22 -18.83
C SER A 16 10.31 -9.53 -19.28
N MET A 17 9.87 -8.89 -20.36
CA MET A 17 8.56 -9.19 -20.98
C MET A 17 8.45 -10.64 -21.47
N ASN A 18 9.58 -11.29 -21.81
CA ASN A 18 9.59 -12.69 -22.19
C ASN A 18 9.24 -13.60 -21.00
N GLU A 19 9.85 -13.36 -19.84
CA GLU A 19 9.58 -14.12 -18.62
C GLU A 19 8.13 -13.97 -18.16
N VAL A 20 7.58 -12.75 -18.26
CA VAL A 20 6.16 -12.53 -17.94
C VAL A 20 5.25 -13.28 -18.91
N ALA A 21 5.55 -13.25 -20.22
CA ALA A 21 4.76 -13.97 -21.23
C ALA A 21 4.82 -15.48 -21.01
N GLU A 22 6.02 -16.04 -20.76
CA GLU A 22 6.23 -17.46 -20.45
C GLU A 22 5.47 -17.87 -19.21
N ALA A 23 5.61 -17.13 -18.12
CA ALA A 23 4.92 -17.39 -16.86
C ALA A 23 3.38 -17.32 -17.02
N ALA A 24 2.88 -16.40 -17.86
CA ALA A 24 1.45 -16.26 -18.15
C ALA A 24 0.92 -17.29 -19.16
N GLY A 25 1.78 -18.14 -19.74
CA GLY A 25 1.38 -19.12 -20.75
C GLY A 25 0.95 -18.50 -22.08
N VAL A 26 1.42 -17.28 -22.38
CA VAL A 26 1.10 -16.58 -23.64
C VAL A 26 2.37 -16.31 -24.46
N THR A 27 2.21 -15.98 -25.73
CA THR A 27 3.36 -15.57 -26.55
C THR A 27 3.69 -14.10 -26.33
N LYS A 28 4.97 -13.72 -26.54
CA LYS A 28 5.42 -12.33 -26.45
C LYS A 28 4.59 -11.35 -27.28
N PRO A 29 4.25 -11.65 -28.56
CA PRO A 29 3.38 -10.79 -29.35
C PRO A 29 2.00 -10.56 -28.72
N VAL A 30 1.41 -11.57 -28.10
CA VAL A 30 0.13 -11.43 -27.39
C VAL A 30 0.27 -10.48 -26.20
N LEU A 31 1.33 -10.61 -25.40
CA LEU A 31 1.56 -9.68 -24.29
C LEU A 31 1.74 -8.24 -24.77
N TYR A 32 2.48 -8.03 -25.87
CA TYR A 32 2.67 -6.70 -26.48
C TYR A 32 1.44 -6.11 -27.16
N GLN A 33 0.39 -6.91 -27.46
CA GLN A 33 -0.90 -6.38 -27.88
C GLN A 33 -1.64 -5.67 -26.74
N HIS A 34 -1.38 -6.06 -25.50
CA HIS A 34 -2.02 -5.48 -24.31
C HIS A 34 -1.16 -4.39 -23.67
N PHE A 35 0.15 -4.58 -23.62
CA PHE A 35 1.08 -3.68 -22.95
C PHE A 35 2.19 -3.25 -23.88
N THR A 36 2.29 -1.96 -24.16
CA THR A 36 3.28 -1.40 -25.11
C THR A 36 4.72 -1.54 -24.61
N SER A 37 4.93 -1.67 -23.31
CA SER A 37 6.25 -1.83 -22.66
C SER A 37 6.16 -2.50 -21.30
N LYS A 38 7.31 -2.85 -20.73
CA LYS A 38 7.40 -3.35 -19.34
C LYS A 38 6.95 -2.30 -18.33
N GLU A 39 7.27 -1.05 -18.58
CA GLU A 39 6.86 0.09 -17.76
C GLU A 39 5.34 0.27 -17.78
N ALA A 40 4.69 0.10 -18.94
CA ALA A 40 3.24 0.18 -19.06
C ALA A 40 2.54 -0.94 -18.26
N LEU A 41 3.05 -2.17 -18.39
CA LEU A 41 2.56 -3.31 -17.61
C LEU A 41 2.75 -3.08 -16.09
N TYR A 42 3.93 -2.58 -15.69
CA TYR A 42 4.21 -2.33 -14.27
C TYR A 42 3.31 -1.24 -13.68
N ARG A 43 3.10 -0.13 -14.41
CA ARG A 43 2.21 0.95 -13.95
C ARG A 43 0.78 0.47 -13.76
N GLU A 44 0.24 -0.29 -14.73
CA GLU A 44 -1.10 -0.85 -14.61
C GLU A 44 -1.21 -1.82 -13.44
N LEU A 45 -0.17 -2.63 -13.21
CA LEU A 45 -0.09 -3.49 -12.03
C LEU A 45 -0.10 -2.66 -10.73
N VAL A 46 0.73 -1.63 -10.63
CA VAL A 46 0.79 -0.75 -9.45
C VAL A 46 -0.54 -0.05 -9.19
N ASP A 47 -1.20 0.47 -10.24
CA ASP A 47 -2.53 1.10 -10.13
C ASP A 47 -3.58 0.10 -9.61
N GLU A 48 -3.58 -1.15 -10.10
CA GLU A 48 -4.49 -2.21 -9.62
C GLU A 48 -4.21 -2.58 -8.15
N LEU A 49 -2.93 -2.69 -7.77
CA LEU A 49 -2.55 -3.00 -6.38
C LEU A 49 -2.94 -1.87 -5.42
N GLY A 50 -2.78 -0.62 -5.85
CA GLY A 50 -3.25 0.55 -5.11
C GLY A 50 -4.75 0.51 -4.88
N THR A 51 -5.53 0.19 -5.91
CA THR A 51 -6.99 0.03 -5.81
C THR A 51 -7.40 -1.08 -4.85
N ARG A 52 -6.67 -2.20 -4.84
CA ARG A 52 -6.91 -3.30 -3.88
C ARG A 52 -6.63 -2.88 -2.44
N LEU A 53 -5.53 -2.15 -2.22
CA LEU A 53 -5.17 -1.63 -0.90
C LEU A 53 -6.23 -0.63 -0.40
N GLU A 54 -6.61 0.34 -1.25
CA GLU A 54 -7.63 1.32 -0.92
C GLU A 54 -8.96 0.66 -0.53
N ARG A 55 -9.40 -0.32 -1.33
CA ARG A 55 -10.60 -1.09 -1.06
C ARG A 55 -10.52 -1.82 0.27
N ALA A 56 -9.40 -2.47 0.56
CA ALA A 56 -9.21 -3.18 1.83
C ALA A 56 -9.32 -2.25 3.04
N ILE A 57 -8.78 -1.02 2.94
CA ILE A 57 -8.89 -0.01 4.00
C ILE A 57 -10.33 0.45 4.15
N VAL A 58 -11.00 0.83 3.05
CA VAL A 58 -12.39 1.31 3.06
C VAL A 58 -13.35 0.26 3.63
N GLU A 59 -13.24 -1.00 3.18
CA GLU A 59 -14.03 -2.10 3.70
C GLU A 59 -13.73 -2.37 5.18
N GLY A 60 -12.46 -2.24 5.58
CA GLY A 60 -12.05 -2.44 6.97
C GLY A 60 -12.61 -1.43 7.94
N VAL A 61 -12.87 -0.19 7.53
CA VAL A 61 -13.39 0.88 8.38
C VAL A 61 -14.92 1.07 8.27
N ALA A 62 -15.58 0.33 7.38
CA ALA A 62 -17.00 0.55 7.05
C ALA A 62 -17.95 0.46 8.25
N ASP A 63 -17.67 -0.45 9.19
CA ASP A 63 -18.49 -0.69 10.38
C ASP A 63 -17.91 -0.02 11.65
N ALA A 64 -16.97 0.91 11.49
CA ALA A 64 -16.32 1.56 12.63
C ALA A 64 -17.18 2.69 13.21
N ASP A 65 -17.46 2.61 14.51
CA ASP A 65 -18.19 3.62 15.26
C ASP A 65 -17.26 4.71 15.80
N GLY A 66 -17.04 5.74 14.97
CA GLY A 66 -16.29 6.92 15.34
C GLY A 66 -14.77 6.85 15.10
N PRO A 67 -14.07 7.98 15.30
CA PRO A 67 -12.72 8.20 14.81
C PRO A 67 -11.67 7.21 15.36
N ARG A 68 -11.81 6.82 16.63
CA ARG A 68 -10.85 5.87 17.23
C ARG A 68 -10.95 4.49 16.60
N GLN A 69 -12.17 3.99 16.43
CA GLN A 69 -12.38 2.67 15.80
C GLN A 69 -11.98 2.70 14.33
N GLN A 70 -12.17 3.81 13.62
CA GLN A 70 -11.71 3.99 12.25
C GLN A 70 -10.18 3.87 12.14
N VAL A 71 -9.43 4.52 13.05
CA VAL A 71 -7.97 4.37 13.10
C VAL A 71 -7.56 2.93 13.38
N GLU A 72 -8.13 2.30 14.42
CA GLU A 72 -7.84 0.91 14.78
C GLU A 72 -8.15 -0.04 13.62
N ALA A 73 -9.35 0.06 13.04
CA ALA A 73 -9.80 -0.79 11.94
C ALA A 73 -8.98 -0.58 10.66
N GLY A 74 -8.62 0.67 10.35
CA GLY A 74 -7.77 1.00 9.19
C GLY A 74 -6.38 0.36 9.28
N PHE A 75 -5.71 0.46 10.43
CA PHE A 75 -4.42 -0.21 10.64
C PHE A 75 -4.56 -1.73 10.58
N HIS A 76 -5.58 -2.31 11.20
CA HIS A 76 -5.82 -3.74 11.09
C HIS A 76 -6.07 -4.20 9.65
N ALA A 77 -6.85 -3.44 8.87
CA ALA A 77 -7.09 -3.73 7.48
C ALA A 77 -5.79 -3.66 6.65
N TYR A 78 -4.99 -2.61 6.83
CA TYR A 78 -3.72 -2.43 6.16
C TYR A 78 -2.73 -3.57 6.48
N PHE A 79 -2.50 -3.88 7.76
CA PHE A 79 -1.56 -4.95 8.14
C PHE A 79 -2.04 -6.33 7.70
N ARG A 80 -3.33 -6.58 7.74
CA ARG A 80 -3.92 -7.81 7.22
C ARG A 80 -3.73 -7.93 5.71
N TRP A 81 -3.92 -6.84 4.97
CA TRP A 81 -3.64 -6.79 3.54
C TRP A 81 -2.16 -7.03 3.26
N ALA A 82 -1.25 -6.34 3.93
CA ALA A 82 0.19 -6.48 3.75
C ALA A 82 0.68 -7.92 3.98
N THR A 83 0.08 -8.64 4.92
CA THR A 83 0.43 -10.03 5.21
C THR A 83 -0.17 -11.04 4.23
N ARG A 84 -1.38 -10.80 3.75
CA ARG A 84 -2.07 -11.69 2.80
C ARG A 84 -1.56 -11.49 1.38
N GLU A 85 -1.31 -10.26 1.01
CA GLU A 85 -0.86 -9.82 -0.31
C GLU A 85 0.64 -9.52 -0.31
N GLY A 86 1.45 -10.39 0.29
CA GLY A 86 2.91 -10.19 0.41
C GLY A 86 3.63 -9.83 -0.89
N PRO A 87 3.34 -10.48 -2.04
CA PRO A 87 3.88 -10.08 -3.34
C PRO A 87 3.48 -8.64 -3.72
N ALA A 88 2.22 -8.24 -3.51
CA ALA A 88 1.75 -6.89 -3.78
C ALA A 88 2.45 -5.86 -2.89
N PHE A 89 2.61 -6.19 -1.61
CA PHE A 89 3.35 -5.33 -0.67
C PHE A 89 4.80 -5.11 -1.13
N ARG A 90 5.50 -6.16 -1.59
CA ARG A 90 6.87 -6.02 -2.12
C ARG A 90 6.93 -5.14 -3.36
N VAL A 91 5.96 -5.26 -4.28
CA VAL A 91 5.92 -4.43 -5.50
C VAL A 91 5.69 -2.95 -5.15
N LEU A 92 4.78 -2.64 -4.23
CA LEU A 92 4.45 -1.26 -3.88
C LEU A 92 5.54 -0.61 -2.99
N PHE A 93 6.10 -1.35 -2.02
CA PHE A 93 6.84 -0.73 -0.93
C PHE A 93 8.32 -1.13 -0.82
N ALA A 94 8.89 -1.83 -1.82
CA ALA A 94 10.31 -2.11 -1.85
C ALA A 94 11.14 -0.82 -2.06
N GLU A 95 12.16 -0.61 -1.25
CA GLU A 95 12.99 0.62 -1.27
C GLU A 95 13.60 0.92 -2.64
N HIS A 96 14.07 -0.12 -3.34
CA HIS A 96 14.68 0.05 -4.66
C HIS A 96 13.70 0.57 -5.74
N ASN A 97 12.39 0.36 -5.57
CA ASN A 97 11.39 0.89 -6.50
C ASN A 97 11.22 2.40 -6.34
N ARG A 98 11.44 2.94 -5.15
CA ARG A 98 11.39 4.38 -4.86
C ARG A 98 12.61 5.15 -5.36
N ALA A 99 13.75 4.48 -5.51
CA ALA A 99 14.96 5.09 -6.03
C ALA A 99 14.91 5.32 -7.55
N ASP A 100 13.97 4.68 -8.25
CA ASP A 100 13.79 4.82 -9.69
C ASP A 100 12.72 5.85 -10.02
N PRO A 101 13.02 6.94 -10.76
CA PRO A 101 12.06 8.01 -11.05
C PRO A 101 10.81 7.53 -11.79
N VAL A 102 10.93 6.50 -12.64
CA VAL A 102 9.79 5.96 -13.42
C VAL A 102 8.84 5.18 -12.53
N LEU A 103 9.39 4.38 -11.60
CA LEU A 103 8.60 3.57 -10.67
C LEU A 103 8.07 4.42 -9.51
N ALA A 104 8.87 5.36 -9.01
CA ALA A 104 8.50 6.27 -7.93
C ALA A 104 7.19 7.02 -8.24
N THR A 105 7.06 7.58 -9.44
CA THR A 105 5.83 8.32 -9.84
C THR A 105 4.57 7.45 -9.75
N ALA A 106 4.65 6.17 -10.14
CA ALA A 106 3.50 5.27 -10.05
C ALA A 106 3.14 4.96 -8.59
N ILE A 107 4.16 4.76 -7.75
CA ILE A 107 3.99 4.49 -6.32
C ILE A 107 3.48 5.72 -5.58
N GLU A 108 4.03 6.92 -5.85
CA GLU A 108 3.56 8.19 -5.28
C GLU A 108 2.09 8.45 -5.57
N LYS A 109 1.61 8.09 -6.76
CA LYS A 109 0.19 8.19 -7.11
C LYS A 109 -0.67 7.29 -6.21
N VAL A 110 -0.24 6.07 -5.92
CA VAL A 110 -0.95 5.16 -5.00
C VAL A 110 -0.93 5.72 -3.59
N GLU A 111 0.21 6.21 -3.11
CA GLU A 111 0.33 6.81 -1.78
C GLU A 111 -0.57 8.03 -1.63
N SER A 112 -0.61 8.90 -2.65
CA SER A 112 -1.50 10.07 -2.67
C SER A 112 -2.97 9.64 -2.61
N ALA A 113 -3.39 8.67 -3.41
CA ALA A 113 -4.77 8.18 -3.41
C ALA A 113 -5.18 7.60 -2.04
N VAL A 114 -4.28 6.82 -1.42
CA VAL A 114 -4.52 6.29 -0.05
C VAL A 114 -4.56 7.41 0.97
N ALA A 115 -3.65 8.40 0.88
CA ALA A 115 -3.64 9.55 1.79
C ALA A 115 -4.92 10.40 1.64
N ASP A 116 -5.40 10.64 0.43
CA ASP A 116 -6.67 11.34 0.16
C ASP A 116 -7.85 10.61 0.84
N ARG A 117 -7.86 9.28 0.75
CA ARG A 117 -8.89 8.47 1.40
C ARG A 117 -8.81 8.56 2.93
N VAL A 118 -7.61 8.47 3.48
CA VAL A 118 -7.36 8.60 4.93
C VAL A 118 -7.71 10.00 5.42
N ALA A 119 -7.39 11.07 4.66
CA ALA A 119 -7.76 12.44 5.01
C ALA A 119 -9.27 12.60 5.18
N GLY A 120 -10.07 11.90 4.35
CA GLY A 120 -11.53 11.89 4.47
C GLY A 120 -12.06 11.26 5.77
N PHE A 121 -11.27 10.46 6.47
CA PHE A 121 -11.62 9.89 7.78
C PHE A 121 -11.13 10.72 8.97
N ILE A 122 -10.31 11.76 8.73
CA ILE A 122 -9.79 12.63 9.81
C ILE A 122 -10.79 13.74 10.11
N GLU A 123 -11.60 13.51 11.12
CA GLU A 123 -12.61 14.46 11.61
C GLU A 123 -12.05 15.25 12.81
N VAL A 124 -11.19 16.23 12.52
CA VAL A 124 -10.68 17.18 13.54
C VAL A 124 -11.20 18.59 13.20
N GLU A 125 -11.94 19.17 14.14
CA GLU A 125 -12.54 20.49 13.98
C GLU A 125 -11.46 21.57 13.82
N GLY A 126 -11.67 22.49 12.88
CA GLY A 126 -10.78 23.63 12.63
C GLY A 126 -9.55 23.34 11.78
N LEU A 127 -9.33 22.12 11.32
CA LEU A 127 -8.27 21.83 10.35
C LEU A 127 -8.68 22.23 8.93
N SER A 128 -7.75 22.89 8.23
CA SER A 128 -7.83 23.05 6.77
C SER A 128 -7.63 21.72 6.03
N ASP A 129 -7.98 21.67 4.77
CA ASP A 129 -7.77 20.47 3.95
C ASP A 129 -6.28 20.13 3.82
N ASP A 130 -5.39 21.13 3.68
CA ASP A 130 -3.94 20.93 3.62
C ASP A 130 -3.39 20.33 4.94
N GLU A 131 -3.84 20.84 6.09
CA GLU A 131 -3.43 20.31 7.39
C GLU A 131 -3.92 18.86 7.58
N ARG A 132 -5.14 18.56 7.15
CA ARG A 132 -5.73 17.22 7.15
C ARG A 132 -4.92 16.26 6.28
N GLN A 133 -4.51 16.74 5.10
CA GLN A 133 -3.69 15.98 4.17
C GLN A 133 -2.31 15.66 4.76
N VAL A 134 -1.65 16.60 5.43
CA VAL A 134 -0.37 16.36 6.12
C VAL A 134 -0.51 15.27 7.18
N LEU A 135 -1.59 15.30 7.97
CA LEU A 135 -1.85 14.24 8.96
C LEU A 135 -2.10 12.89 8.31
N ALA A 136 -2.82 12.86 7.20
CA ALA A 136 -3.08 11.63 6.44
C ALA A 136 -1.77 11.00 5.92
N TYR A 137 -0.88 11.80 5.34
CA TYR A 137 0.46 11.32 4.96
C TYR A 137 1.27 10.82 6.15
N GLY A 138 1.15 11.46 7.32
CA GLY A 138 1.75 10.97 8.56
C GLY A 138 1.24 9.59 8.96
N VAL A 139 -0.07 9.35 8.87
CA VAL A 139 -0.71 8.05 9.15
C VAL A 139 -0.27 6.98 8.15
N VAL A 140 -0.28 7.30 6.86
CA VAL A 140 0.16 6.40 5.77
C VAL A 140 1.63 6.04 5.93
N GLY A 141 2.51 7.04 6.16
CA GLY A 141 3.94 6.81 6.37
C GLY A 141 4.23 5.98 7.62
N LEU A 142 3.45 6.17 8.70
CA LEU A 142 3.55 5.34 9.90
C LEU A 142 3.21 3.87 9.59
N ALA A 143 2.09 3.62 8.90
CA ALA A 143 1.68 2.27 8.51
C ALA A 143 2.74 1.60 7.64
N GLU A 144 3.21 2.28 6.63
CA GLU A 144 4.19 1.78 5.68
C GLU A 144 5.55 1.47 6.32
N SER A 145 6.12 2.44 7.05
CA SER A 145 7.44 2.29 7.66
C SER A 145 7.45 1.16 8.70
N THR A 146 6.41 1.09 9.53
CA THR A 146 6.31 0.05 10.56
C THR A 146 6.05 -1.33 9.96
N SER A 147 5.24 -1.45 8.90
CA SER A 147 5.00 -2.74 8.24
C SER A 147 6.23 -3.26 7.50
N ARG A 148 7.01 -2.40 6.83
CA ARG A 148 8.28 -2.78 6.22
C ARG A 148 9.26 -3.33 7.26
N HIS A 149 9.40 -2.64 8.39
CA HIS A 149 10.26 -3.10 9.47
C HIS A 149 9.79 -4.46 10.01
N TRP A 150 8.50 -4.60 10.29
CA TRP A 150 7.92 -5.82 10.83
C TRP A 150 8.06 -7.02 9.88
N LEU A 151 7.79 -6.85 8.60
CA LEU A 151 7.98 -7.89 7.58
C LEU A 151 9.46 -8.22 7.36
N GLY A 152 10.36 -7.21 7.47
CA GLY A 152 11.80 -7.40 7.40
C GLY A 152 12.39 -8.24 8.54
N LEU A 153 11.70 -8.31 9.69
CA LEU A 153 12.05 -9.19 10.80
C LEU A 153 11.66 -10.66 10.56
N GLY A 154 11.08 -11.00 9.42
CA GLY A 154 10.59 -12.34 9.12
C GLY A 154 9.33 -12.73 9.92
N LEU A 155 8.69 -11.75 10.54
CA LEU A 155 7.44 -11.91 11.26
C LEU A 155 6.29 -11.93 10.24
N GLY A 156 6.07 -13.11 9.66
CA GLY A 156 5.05 -13.35 8.65
C GLY A 156 3.63 -13.56 9.22
N PRO A 157 2.69 -13.98 8.36
CA PRO A 157 1.31 -14.26 8.75
C PRO A 157 1.25 -15.22 9.95
N GLY A 158 0.52 -14.84 10.99
CA GLY A 158 0.32 -15.67 12.20
C GLY A 158 1.23 -15.32 13.39
N THR A 159 2.24 -14.46 13.22
CA THR A 159 3.12 -14.04 14.32
C THR A 159 2.78 -12.65 14.86
N GLY A 160 1.57 -12.47 15.38
CA GLY A 160 1.21 -11.25 16.12
C GLY A 160 0.89 -10.02 15.26
N ALA A 161 0.51 -10.19 13.98
CA ALA A 161 0.13 -9.10 13.08
C ALA A 161 -0.96 -8.20 13.68
N ASP A 162 -1.99 -8.79 14.27
CA ASP A 162 -3.07 -8.03 14.91
C ASP A 162 -2.58 -7.25 16.14
N ALA A 163 -1.71 -7.85 16.95
CA ALA A 163 -1.13 -7.17 18.11
C ALA A 163 -0.22 -6.00 17.68
N PHE A 164 0.55 -6.19 16.62
CA PHE A 164 1.39 -5.14 16.06
C PHE A 164 0.55 -4.01 15.44
N ALA A 165 -0.48 -4.36 14.68
CA ALA A 165 -1.43 -3.38 14.13
C ALA A 165 -2.07 -2.55 15.24
N ALA A 166 -2.49 -3.19 16.34
CA ALA A 166 -3.07 -2.50 17.51
C ALA A 166 -2.09 -1.53 18.16
N GLN A 167 -0.79 -1.89 18.28
CA GLN A 167 0.23 -1.00 18.83
C GLN A 167 0.46 0.24 17.96
N VAL A 168 0.55 0.04 16.63
CA VAL A 168 0.72 1.13 15.67
C VAL A 168 -0.53 2.04 15.64
N ALA A 169 -1.72 1.44 15.66
CA ALA A 169 -2.98 2.17 15.74
C ALA A 169 -3.07 3.01 17.03
N GLN A 170 -2.65 2.46 18.16
CA GLN A 170 -2.62 3.20 19.43
C GLN A 170 -1.67 4.40 19.38
N LEU A 171 -0.51 4.25 18.75
CA LEU A 171 0.44 5.35 18.54
C LEU A 171 -0.17 6.45 17.66
N ALA A 172 -0.75 6.07 16.51
CA ALA A 172 -1.42 6.98 15.58
C ALA A 172 -2.57 7.73 16.27
N TRP A 173 -3.46 7.00 16.96
CA TRP A 173 -4.58 7.59 17.69
C TRP A 173 -4.13 8.58 18.75
N SER A 174 -3.10 8.22 19.53
CA SER A 174 -2.56 9.10 20.58
C SER A 174 -2.01 10.40 20.00
N GLY A 175 -1.38 10.35 18.84
CA GLY A 175 -0.92 11.53 18.11
C GLY A 175 -2.07 12.38 17.59
N LEU A 176 -2.99 11.79 16.84
CA LEU A 176 -4.13 12.48 16.24
C LEU A 176 -5.03 13.15 17.29
N ARG A 177 -5.30 12.47 18.42
CA ARG A 177 -6.08 13.03 19.52
C ARG A 177 -5.43 14.26 20.16
N GLY A 178 -4.11 14.37 20.08
CA GLY A 178 -3.33 15.49 20.60
C GLY A 178 -3.32 16.72 19.70
N VAL A 179 -3.73 16.58 18.45
CA VAL A 179 -3.82 17.69 17.49
C VAL A 179 -4.97 18.59 17.92
N ARG A 180 -4.63 19.77 18.46
CA ARG A 180 -5.55 20.84 18.86
C ARG A 180 -5.04 22.14 18.27
N ARG A 181 -5.97 23.02 17.87
CA ARG A 181 -5.68 24.45 17.69
C ARG A 181 -5.84 25.18 19.01
#